data_105a8c94eb37a92c9f9484eddedc0841
#
_entry.id   105a8c94eb37a92c9f9484eddedc0841
#
_cell.length_a   1.000
_cell.length_b   1.000
_cell.length_c   1.000
_cell.angle_alpha   90.00
_cell.angle_beta   90.00
_cell.angle_gamma   90.00
#
_symmetry.space_group_name_H-M   'P 1'
#
loop_
_entity.id
_entity.type
_entity.pdbx_description
1 polymer ?
#
loop_
_entity_poly.entity_id
_entity_poly.type
_entity_poly.pdbx_seq_one_letter_code
_entity_poly.pdbx_strand_id
1 'polypeptide(L)'
;MTTFTEDETRRYSRQLLLDGFGIEGQRRLRDSRVIVVGAGGLGSPVAYYLAAAGVGTIALADGDRVDLSNLQRQILHTTADLGRAKVESARDKLVRLNPNIKIDTYQEFLTPETAPEIFKNYDFVVECSDNFQTKYLVNDACVAVDKPFSLGGIRMLGGQTMTHIPGTACYRCLFPIEPDPSTVPNSSSVGVLGSAVGIIGSIQA
;
A
#
# COMPACT_ATOMS: atom_id res chain seq x y z
N MET A 1 18.80 9.06 -21.40
CA MET A 1 18.62 8.26 -20.15
C MET A 1 18.97 9.17 -19.00
N THR A 2 18.02 9.49 -18.13
CA THR A 2 18.27 10.36 -16.96
C THR A 2 19.17 9.59 -15.97
N THR A 3 20.36 10.07 -15.76
CA THR A 3 21.32 9.55 -14.78
C THR A 3 20.82 9.88 -13.37
N PHE A 4 21.11 9.03 -12.39
CA PHE A 4 20.88 9.37 -10.99
C PHE A 4 21.80 10.54 -10.59
N THR A 5 21.28 11.44 -9.78
CA THR A 5 22.10 12.48 -9.14
C THR A 5 23.06 11.85 -8.11
N GLU A 6 24.04 12.60 -7.65
CA GLU A 6 24.95 12.14 -6.60
C GLU A 6 24.19 11.83 -5.30
N ASP A 7 23.22 12.67 -4.95
CA ASP A 7 22.37 12.47 -3.76
C ASP A 7 21.47 11.22 -3.88
N GLU A 8 20.89 10.96 -5.05
CA GLU A 8 20.13 9.73 -5.29
C GLU A 8 21.04 8.50 -5.22
N THR A 9 22.21 8.55 -5.83
CA THR A 9 23.19 7.47 -5.77
C THR A 9 23.61 7.17 -4.33
N ARG A 10 23.82 8.21 -3.52
CA ARG A 10 24.14 8.09 -2.11
C ARG A 10 22.97 7.55 -1.30
N ARG A 11 21.74 8.03 -1.56
CA ARG A 11 20.51 7.57 -0.90
C ARG A 11 20.27 6.09 -1.11
N TYR A 12 20.38 5.62 -2.34
CA TYR A 12 20.09 4.23 -2.71
C TYR A 12 21.32 3.31 -2.70
N SER A 13 22.47 3.79 -2.20
CA SER A 13 23.74 3.07 -2.28
C SER A 13 23.68 1.62 -1.79
N ARG A 14 22.88 1.33 -0.77
CA ARG A 14 22.76 -0.03 -0.21
C ARG A 14 21.94 -0.96 -1.14
N GLN A 15 20.96 -0.43 -1.85
CA GLN A 15 20.19 -1.18 -2.84
C GLN A 15 21.00 -1.43 -4.13
N LEU A 16 21.81 -0.44 -4.51
CA LEU A 16 22.68 -0.54 -5.69
C LEU A 16 23.75 -1.64 -5.57
N LEU A 17 24.09 -2.05 -4.35
CA LEU A 17 25.05 -3.13 -4.07
C LEU A 17 24.44 -4.54 -4.13
N LEU A 18 23.13 -4.66 -4.24
CA LEU A 18 22.47 -5.95 -4.30
C LEU A 18 22.71 -6.63 -5.66
N ASP A 19 23.23 -7.84 -5.65
CA ASP A 19 23.42 -8.63 -6.86
C ASP A 19 22.05 -8.86 -7.57
N GLY A 20 22.05 -8.68 -8.87
CA GLY A 20 20.84 -8.80 -9.70
C GLY A 20 19.87 -7.62 -9.63
N PHE A 21 20.04 -6.68 -8.70
CA PHE A 21 19.26 -5.45 -8.60
C PHE A 21 20.01 -4.26 -9.23
N GLY A 22 21.07 -3.79 -8.61
CA GLY A 22 21.95 -2.76 -9.13
C GLY A 22 21.25 -1.47 -9.58
N ILE A 23 21.91 -0.76 -10.49
CA ILE A 23 21.40 0.52 -11.02
C ILE A 23 20.16 0.33 -11.90
N GLU A 24 20.04 -0.81 -12.56
CA GLU A 24 18.88 -1.12 -13.41
C GLU A 24 17.62 -1.39 -12.57
N GLY A 25 17.75 -2.13 -11.47
CA GLY A 25 16.65 -2.33 -10.51
C GLY A 25 16.19 -1.01 -9.91
N GLN A 26 17.13 -0.13 -9.53
CA GLN A 26 16.77 1.19 -9.00
C GLN A 26 16.08 2.08 -10.05
N ARG A 27 16.49 1.96 -11.33
CA ARG A 27 15.81 2.68 -12.42
C ARG A 27 14.37 2.20 -12.59
N ARG A 28 14.14 0.88 -12.56
CA ARG A 28 12.79 0.31 -12.61
C ARG A 28 11.92 0.80 -11.46
N LEU A 29 12.43 0.85 -10.22
CA LEU A 29 11.68 1.44 -9.10
C LEU A 29 11.34 2.91 -9.36
N ARG A 30 12.30 3.73 -9.78
CA ARG A 30 12.09 5.15 -10.08
C ARG A 30 11.04 5.37 -11.18
N ASP A 31 11.00 4.50 -12.16
CA ASP A 31 10.07 4.62 -13.29
C ASP A 31 8.69 3.99 -12.97
N SER A 32 8.57 3.24 -11.87
CA SER A 32 7.35 2.54 -11.45
C SER A 32 6.34 3.47 -10.78
N ARG A 33 5.06 3.12 -10.95
CA ARG A 33 3.89 3.79 -10.37
C ARG A 33 3.09 2.78 -9.54
N VAL A 34 3.00 2.97 -8.25
CA VAL A 34 2.32 2.05 -7.33
C VAL A 34 1.18 2.78 -6.64
N ILE A 35 0.01 2.14 -6.52
CA ILE A 35 -1.08 2.65 -5.69
C ILE A 35 -1.27 1.77 -4.46
N VAL A 36 -1.37 2.41 -3.29
CA VAL A 36 -1.66 1.78 -2.00
C VAL A 36 -3.09 2.12 -1.62
N VAL A 37 -3.92 1.10 -1.53
CA VAL A 37 -5.32 1.21 -1.13
C VAL A 37 -5.43 0.97 0.37
N GLY A 38 -5.69 2.04 1.12
CA GLY A 38 -5.68 2.07 2.58
C GLY A 38 -4.35 2.63 3.14
N ALA A 39 -4.41 3.81 3.75
CA ALA A 39 -3.30 4.46 4.45
C ALA A 39 -3.34 4.18 5.96
N GLY A 40 -3.80 2.99 6.33
CA GLY A 40 -3.95 2.51 7.70
C GLY A 40 -2.76 1.74 8.23
N GLY A 41 -3.05 0.66 8.96
CA GLY A 41 -2.03 -0.17 9.61
C GLY A 41 -1.07 -0.85 8.64
N LEU A 42 -1.59 -1.59 7.66
CA LEU A 42 -0.79 -2.25 6.62
C LEU A 42 -0.18 -1.21 5.67
N GLY A 43 -0.95 -0.21 5.24
CA GLY A 43 -0.47 0.83 4.32
C GLY A 43 0.65 1.69 4.89
N SER A 44 0.75 1.82 6.21
CA SER A 44 1.83 2.60 6.86
C SER A 44 3.23 2.06 6.53
N PRO A 45 3.59 0.82 6.84
CA PRO A 45 4.89 0.27 6.49
C PRO A 45 5.06 0.14 4.98
N VAL A 46 4.02 -0.24 4.23
CA VAL A 46 4.06 -0.30 2.76
C VAL A 46 4.50 1.04 2.18
N ALA A 47 3.79 2.12 2.49
CA ALA A 47 4.08 3.44 1.95
C ALA A 47 5.48 3.93 2.35
N TYR A 48 5.91 3.69 3.59
CA TYR A 48 7.25 4.04 4.04
C TYR A 48 8.34 3.31 3.27
N TYR A 49 8.23 1.99 3.10
CA TYR A 49 9.26 1.22 2.41
C TYR A 49 9.30 1.49 0.91
N LEU A 50 8.16 1.62 0.25
CA LEU A 50 8.12 2.01 -1.16
C LEU A 50 8.74 3.40 -1.39
N ALA A 51 8.43 4.38 -0.51
CA ALA A 51 9.01 5.71 -0.59
C ALA A 51 10.51 5.71 -0.31
N ALA A 52 10.96 4.98 0.73
CA ALA A 52 12.38 4.85 1.06
C ALA A 52 13.17 4.14 -0.05
N ALA A 53 12.58 3.13 -0.68
CA ALA A 53 13.17 2.41 -1.80
C ALA A 53 13.26 3.24 -3.09
N GLY A 54 12.49 4.32 -3.20
CA GLY A 54 12.53 5.20 -4.37
C GLY A 54 11.61 4.78 -5.51
N VAL A 55 10.44 4.22 -5.20
CA VAL A 55 9.35 4.07 -6.18
C VAL A 55 8.93 5.47 -6.63
N GLY A 56 9.03 5.73 -7.94
CA GLY A 56 8.96 7.11 -8.48
C GLY A 56 7.62 7.78 -8.30
N THR A 57 6.52 7.05 -8.39
CA THR A 57 5.18 7.57 -8.09
C THR A 57 4.44 6.61 -7.15
N ILE A 58 4.00 7.12 -6.01
CA ILE A 58 3.16 6.39 -5.07
C ILE A 58 1.83 7.13 -4.96
N ALA A 59 0.73 6.45 -5.19
CA ALA A 59 -0.59 6.96 -4.88
C ALA A 59 -1.12 6.36 -3.58
N LEU A 60 -1.87 7.14 -2.84
CA LEU A 60 -2.57 6.71 -1.62
C LEU A 60 -4.06 6.93 -1.80
N ALA A 61 -4.86 5.89 -1.65
CA ALA A 61 -6.32 5.96 -1.69
C ALA A 61 -6.91 5.58 -0.33
N ASP A 62 -7.50 6.55 0.38
CA ASP A 62 -8.13 6.34 1.70
C ASP A 62 -9.09 7.50 1.99
N GLY A 63 -10.35 7.21 2.28
CA GLY A 63 -11.38 8.21 2.59
C GLY A 63 -11.39 8.68 4.04
N ASP A 64 -10.65 8.02 4.93
CA ASP A 64 -10.69 8.24 6.38
C ASP A 64 -9.86 9.43 6.85
N ARG A 65 -10.14 9.79 8.12
CA ARG A 65 -9.33 10.73 8.91
C ARG A 65 -8.57 10.00 10.01
N VAL A 66 -7.48 10.61 10.45
CA VAL A 66 -6.65 10.09 11.55
C VAL A 66 -7.42 10.18 12.86
N ASP A 67 -7.51 9.06 13.57
CA ASP A 67 -8.12 8.95 14.90
C ASP A 67 -7.09 8.45 15.93
N LEU A 68 -7.26 8.82 17.19
CA LEU A 68 -6.35 8.45 18.28
C LEU A 68 -6.22 6.92 18.41
N SER A 69 -7.32 6.18 18.25
CA SER A 69 -7.34 4.72 18.31
C SER A 69 -6.53 4.03 17.18
N ASN A 70 -6.15 4.79 16.15
CA ASN A 70 -5.37 4.29 15.03
C ASN A 70 -3.87 4.27 15.32
N LEU A 71 -3.36 5.18 16.15
CA LEU A 71 -1.94 5.51 16.27
C LEU A 71 -1.08 4.35 16.80
N GLN A 72 -1.67 3.38 17.51
CA GLN A 72 -0.94 2.21 18.01
C GLN A 72 -0.44 1.25 16.90
N ARG A 73 -0.98 1.38 15.64
CA ARG A 73 -0.61 0.53 14.50
C ARG A 73 -0.42 1.29 13.18
N GLN A 74 -0.99 2.50 13.05
CA GLN A 74 -0.90 3.33 11.85
C GLN A 74 0.26 4.31 11.98
N ILE A 75 1.49 3.77 11.98
CA ILE A 75 2.74 4.50 12.31
C ILE A 75 3.09 5.62 11.32
N LEU A 76 2.40 5.71 10.20
CA LEU A 76 2.49 6.81 9.24
C LEU A 76 1.89 8.12 9.79
N HIS A 77 1.04 8.01 10.82
CA HIS A 77 0.37 9.15 11.43
C HIS A 77 0.86 9.41 12.85
N THR A 78 0.69 10.64 13.32
CA THR A 78 1.10 11.09 14.65
C THR A 78 -0.06 11.79 15.37
N THR A 79 0.08 12.07 16.65
CA THR A 79 -0.91 12.83 17.44
C THR A 79 -1.18 14.22 16.83
N ALA A 80 -0.19 14.84 16.19
CA ALA A 80 -0.36 16.12 15.50
C ALA A 80 -1.25 16.04 14.24
N ASP A 81 -1.54 14.84 13.76
CA ASP A 81 -2.36 14.62 12.56
C ASP A 81 -3.84 14.31 12.90
N LEU A 82 -4.23 14.28 14.16
CA LEU A 82 -5.61 13.96 14.55
C LEU A 82 -6.62 14.82 13.79
N GLY A 83 -7.64 14.17 13.20
CA GLY A 83 -8.67 14.80 12.38
C GLY A 83 -8.27 15.16 10.95
N ARG A 84 -7.00 15.07 10.59
CA ARG A 84 -6.55 15.28 9.19
C ARG A 84 -6.93 14.07 8.32
N ALA A 85 -7.11 14.30 7.01
CA ALA A 85 -7.23 13.21 6.06
C ALA A 85 -5.97 12.33 6.11
N LYS A 86 -6.14 11.00 6.15
CA LYS A 86 -5.01 10.05 6.23
C LYS A 86 -4.05 10.22 5.05
N VAL A 87 -4.57 10.36 3.83
CA VAL A 87 -3.75 10.53 2.61
C VAL A 87 -2.90 11.80 2.65
N GLU A 88 -3.41 12.90 3.19
CA GLU A 88 -2.68 14.16 3.32
C GLU A 88 -1.59 14.08 4.41
N SER A 89 -1.92 13.49 5.56
CA SER A 89 -0.96 13.22 6.63
C SER A 89 0.18 12.32 6.13
N ALA A 90 -0.15 11.29 5.36
CA ALA A 90 0.82 10.37 4.76
C ALA A 90 1.72 11.09 3.74
N ARG A 91 1.13 11.82 2.79
CA ARG A 91 1.88 12.57 1.76
C ARG A 91 2.96 13.44 2.37
N ASP A 92 2.62 14.24 3.39
CA ASP A 92 3.56 15.17 4.02
C ASP A 92 4.79 14.46 4.59
N LYS A 93 4.63 13.26 5.13
CA LYS A 93 5.72 12.47 5.70
C LYS A 93 6.55 11.76 4.66
N LEU A 94 5.91 11.22 3.63
CA LEU A 94 6.60 10.50 2.56
C LEU A 94 7.46 11.44 1.71
N VAL A 95 6.97 12.66 1.42
CA VAL A 95 7.76 13.68 0.71
C VAL A 95 8.94 14.15 1.55
N ARG A 96 8.80 14.25 2.88
CA ARG A 96 9.93 14.57 3.77
C ARG A 96 10.95 13.43 3.84
N LEU A 97 10.49 12.17 3.80
CA LEU A 97 11.36 11.00 3.78
C LEU A 97 12.15 10.93 2.47
N ASN A 98 11.49 11.12 1.35
CA ASN A 98 12.10 11.07 0.03
C ASN A 98 11.52 12.16 -0.89
N PRO A 99 12.23 13.30 -1.04
CA PRO A 99 11.74 14.41 -1.88
C PRO A 99 11.83 14.13 -3.39
N ASN A 100 12.45 13.03 -3.80
CA ASN A 100 12.68 12.69 -5.21
C ASN A 100 11.52 11.88 -5.82
N ILE A 101 10.48 11.55 -5.03
CA ILE A 101 9.31 10.78 -5.47
C ILE A 101 8.08 11.66 -5.56
N LYS A 102 7.13 11.24 -6.39
CA LYS A 102 5.81 11.85 -6.49
C LYS A 102 4.80 11.12 -5.63
N ILE A 103 4.00 11.86 -4.86
CA ILE A 103 2.89 11.31 -4.08
C ILE A 103 1.57 11.87 -4.61
N ASP A 104 0.73 11.01 -5.16
CA ASP A 104 -0.64 11.31 -5.54
C ASP A 104 -1.60 10.90 -4.40
N THR A 105 -2.71 11.62 -4.21
CA THR A 105 -3.67 11.33 -3.13
C THR A 105 -5.09 11.28 -3.68
N TYR A 106 -5.85 10.24 -3.28
CA TYR A 106 -7.27 10.07 -3.51
C TYR A 106 -7.97 10.01 -2.14
N GLN A 107 -8.56 11.13 -1.72
CA GLN A 107 -9.28 11.23 -0.44
C GLN A 107 -10.72 10.73 -0.62
N GLU A 108 -10.86 9.48 -1.00
CA GLU A 108 -12.14 8.85 -1.25
C GLU A 108 -12.07 7.34 -1.00
N PHE A 109 -13.22 6.73 -0.77
CA PHE A 109 -13.35 5.28 -0.82
C PHE A 109 -13.55 4.86 -2.27
N LEU A 110 -12.80 3.86 -2.70
CA LEU A 110 -12.91 3.31 -4.04
C LEU A 110 -14.27 2.62 -4.24
N THR A 111 -14.80 2.75 -5.44
CA THR A 111 -16.03 2.08 -5.88
C THR A 111 -15.75 1.15 -7.05
N PRO A 112 -16.68 0.24 -7.41
CA PRO A 112 -16.55 -0.59 -8.62
C PRO A 112 -16.33 0.20 -9.91
N GLU A 113 -16.81 1.43 -9.97
CA GLU A 113 -16.67 2.33 -11.12
C GLU A 113 -15.31 3.04 -11.12
N THR A 114 -14.88 3.55 -9.95
CA THR A 114 -13.67 4.36 -9.85
C THR A 114 -12.39 3.53 -9.79
N ALA A 115 -12.40 2.36 -9.14
CA ALA A 115 -11.20 1.55 -8.95
C ALA A 115 -10.54 1.12 -10.27
N PRO A 116 -11.25 0.56 -11.27
CA PRO A 116 -10.62 0.18 -12.53
C PRO A 116 -10.01 1.38 -13.27
N GLU A 117 -10.70 2.53 -13.28
CA GLU A 117 -10.23 3.74 -13.96
C GLU A 117 -8.96 4.31 -13.31
N ILE A 118 -8.87 4.25 -11.99
CA ILE A 118 -7.68 4.68 -11.26
C ILE A 118 -6.53 3.69 -11.50
N PHE A 119 -6.78 2.37 -11.37
CA PHE A 119 -5.73 1.35 -11.41
C PHE A 119 -5.04 1.24 -12.79
N LYS A 120 -5.72 1.59 -13.87
CA LYS A 120 -5.11 1.67 -15.21
C LYS A 120 -3.85 2.54 -15.25
N ASN A 121 -3.77 3.56 -14.38
CA ASN A 121 -2.68 4.53 -14.33
C ASN A 121 -1.48 4.06 -13.50
N TYR A 122 -1.53 2.88 -12.90
CA TYR A 122 -0.48 2.33 -12.03
C TYR A 122 -0.01 0.97 -12.53
N ASP A 123 1.24 0.63 -12.23
CA ASP A 123 1.85 -0.64 -12.62
C ASP A 123 1.54 -1.75 -11.64
N PHE A 124 1.31 -1.39 -10.36
CA PHE A 124 1.06 -2.33 -9.28
C PHE A 124 0.08 -1.73 -8.25
N VAL A 125 -0.77 -2.58 -7.69
CA VAL A 125 -1.73 -2.19 -6.64
C VAL A 125 -1.39 -2.91 -5.35
N VAL A 126 -1.30 -2.19 -4.22
CA VAL A 126 -1.11 -2.79 -2.90
C VAL A 126 -2.39 -2.57 -2.08
N GLU A 127 -3.10 -3.65 -1.83
CA GLU A 127 -4.33 -3.65 -1.06
C GLU A 127 -4.01 -3.77 0.44
N CYS A 128 -4.34 -2.75 1.22
CA CYS A 128 -4.01 -2.56 2.62
C CYS A 128 -5.24 -2.25 3.51
N SER A 129 -6.45 -2.47 3.00
CA SER A 129 -7.66 -2.24 3.78
C SER A 129 -7.88 -3.30 4.85
N ASP A 130 -8.78 -3.01 5.79
CA ASP A 130 -9.14 -3.91 6.89
C ASP A 130 -10.52 -4.56 6.73
N ASN A 131 -11.12 -4.47 5.55
CA ASN A 131 -12.44 -5.02 5.27
C ASN A 131 -12.49 -5.87 3.99
N PHE A 132 -13.36 -6.85 3.96
CA PHE A 132 -13.50 -7.78 2.84
C PHE A 132 -14.05 -7.12 1.58
N GLN A 133 -14.99 -6.20 1.69
CA GLN A 133 -15.57 -5.52 0.54
C GLN A 133 -14.49 -4.85 -0.31
N THR A 134 -13.57 -4.10 0.31
CA THR A 134 -12.46 -3.48 -0.43
C THR A 134 -11.50 -4.51 -1.00
N LYS A 135 -11.22 -5.62 -0.31
CA LYS A 135 -10.36 -6.69 -0.83
C LYS A 135 -10.92 -7.33 -2.09
N TYR A 136 -12.20 -7.65 -2.10
CA TYR A 136 -12.88 -8.19 -3.28
C TYR A 136 -12.99 -7.17 -4.39
N LEU A 137 -13.30 -5.92 -4.06
CA LEU A 137 -13.32 -4.80 -5.02
C LEU A 137 -11.97 -4.64 -5.73
N VAL A 138 -10.87 -4.60 -4.97
CA VAL A 138 -9.52 -4.44 -5.53
C VAL A 138 -9.15 -5.66 -6.39
N ASN A 139 -9.43 -6.89 -5.91
CA ASN A 139 -9.23 -8.09 -6.70
C ASN A 139 -9.94 -8.01 -8.05
N ASP A 140 -11.25 -7.73 -8.03
CA ASP A 140 -12.08 -7.73 -9.24
C ASP A 140 -11.65 -6.62 -10.20
N ALA A 141 -11.38 -5.43 -9.69
CA ALA A 141 -10.90 -4.30 -10.49
C ALA A 141 -9.53 -4.59 -11.13
N CYS A 142 -8.58 -5.13 -10.37
CA CYS A 142 -7.24 -5.47 -10.90
C CYS A 142 -7.31 -6.57 -11.96
N VAL A 143 -8.10 -7.62 -11.73
CA VAL A 143 -8.31 -8.67 -12.73
C VAL A 143 -8.95 -8.12 -14.00
N ALA A 144 -9.95 -7.24 -13.88
CA ALA A 144 -10.64 -6.63 -15.02
C ALA A 144 -9.74 -5.74 -15.89
N VAL A 145 -8.72 -5.11 -15.29
CA VAL A 145 -7.77 -4.22 -16.01
C VAL A 145 -6.35 -4.81 -16.15
N ASP A 146 -6.22 -6.12 -15.92
CA ASP A 146 -4.97 -6.89 -16.08
C ASP A 146 -3.79 -6.31 -15.28
N LYS A 147 -4.02 -5.95 -14.01
CA LYS A 147 -2.99 -5.38 -13.13
C LYS A 147 -2.55 -6.37 -12.04
N PRO A 148 -1.25 -6.48 -11.80
CA PRO A 148 -0.74 -7.24 -10.66
C PRO A 148 -1.08 -6.50 -9.35
N PHE A 149 -1.31 -7.27 -8.28
CA PHE A 149 -1.55 -6.70 -6.95
C PHE A 149 -1.03 -7.58 -5.83
N SER A 150 -0.70 -6.96 -4.70
CA SER A 150 -0.50 -7.61 -3.42
C SER A 150 -1.67 -7.31 -2.49
N LEU A 151 -2.18 -8.35 -1.83
CA LEU A 151 -3.27 -8.23 -0.86
C LEU A 151 -2.78 -8.68 0.50
N GLY A 152 -3.00 -7.86 1.53
CA GLY A 152 -2.68 -8.16 2.92
C GLY A 152 -3.91 -8.23 3.80
N GLY A 153 -3.87 -9.09 4.81
CA GLY A 153 -4.89 -9.19 5.84
C GLY A 153 -4.27 -9.52 7.18
N ILE A 154 -4.76 -8.90 8.25
CA ILE A 154 -4.26 -9.13 9.60
C ILE A 154 -5.42 -9.13 10.60
N ARG A 155 -5.39 -10.06 11.54
CA ARG A 155 -6.36 -10.16 12.63
C ARG A 155 -5.68 -10.71 13.87
N MET A 156 -5.85 -10.06 15.01
CA MET A 156 -5.21 -10.44 16.26
C MET A 156 -3.66 -10.50 16.12
N LEU A 157 -3.09 -11.70 16.10
CA LEU A 157 -1.66 -11.96 15.95
C LEU A 157 -1.32 -12.67 14.63
N GLY A 158 -2.33 -13.04 13.84
CA GLY A 158 -2.17 -13.78 12.58
C GLY A 158 -2.50 -12.91 11.38
N GLY A 159 -1.72 -13.06 10.32
CA GLY A 159 -1.94 -12.35 9.07
C GLY A 159 -1.62 -13.22 7.87
N GLN A 160 -2.06 -12.77 6.72
CA GLN A 160 -1.77 -13.39 5.43
C GLN A 160 -1.46 -12.31 4.40
N THR A 161 -0.68 -12.69 3.41
CA THR A 161 -0.49 -11.89 2.21
C THR A 161 -0.46 -12.80 1.00
N MET A 162 -0.93 -12.31 -0.13
CA MET A 162 -0.78 -12.96 -1.42
C MET A 162 -0.45 -11.93 -2.49
N THR A 163 0.25 -12.37 -3.52
CA THR A 163 0.50 -11.56 -4.71
C THR A 163 -0.13 -12.24 -5.92
N HIS A 164 -0.91 -11.49 -6.66
CA HIS A 164 -1.46 -11.89 -7.95
C HIS A 164 -0.65 -11.25 -9.08
N ILE A 165 -0.31 -12.06 -10.05
CA ILE A 165 0.21 -11.61 -11.34
C ILE A 165 -0.78 -12.06 -12.41
N PRO A 166 -1.10 -11.24 -13.43
CA PRO A 166 -2.01 -11.63 -14.50
C PRO A 166 -1.71 -13.02 -15.05
N GLY A 167 -2.75 -13.85 -15.20
CA GLY A 167 -2.63 -15.27 -15.59
C GLY A 167 -2.42 -16.25 -14.43
N THR A 168 -2.27 -15.79 -13.18
CA THR A 168 -2.20 -16.67 -12.00
C THR A 168 -3.50 -16.65 -11.19
N ALA A 169 -3.58 -17.49 -10.13
CA ALA A 169 -4.74 -17.48 -9.23
C ALA A 169 -4.91 -16.12 -8.56
N CYS A 170 -6.14 -15.59 -8.56
CA CYS A 170 -6.52 -14.36 -7.87
C CYS A 170 -7.15 -14.66 -6.49
N TYR A 171 -7.52 -13.62 -5.74
CA TYR A 171 -8.11 -13.78 -4.40
C TYR A 171 -9.41 -14.60 -4.43
N ARG A 172 -10.28 -14.41 -5.45
CA ARG A 172 -11.49 -15.23 -5.62
C ARG A 172 -11.21 -16.67 -5.97
N CYS A 173 -10.06 -17.01 -6.53
CA CYS A 173 -9.70 -18.41 -6.74
C CYS A 173 -9.45 -19.17 -5.42
N LEU A 174 -8.97 -18.47 -4.39
CA LEU A 174 -8.75 -19.02 -3.06
C LEU A 174 -9.99 -18.89 -2.17
N PHE A 175 -10.69 -17.78 -2.28
CA PHE A 175 -11.85 -17.42 -1.48
C PHE A 175 -12.99 -16.97 -2.40
N PRO A 176 -13.73 -17.92 -3.01
CA PRO A 176 -14.72 -17.59 -4.05
C PRO A 176 -15.96 -16.84 -3.52
N ILE A 177 -16.27 -17.01 -2.24
CA ILE A 177 -17.44 -16.43 -1.60
C ILE A 177 -17.00 -15.30 -0.66
N GLU A 178 -17.49 -14.09 -0.92
CA GLU A 178 -17.30 -12.98 -0.01
C GLU A 178 -18.08 -13.25 1.29
N PRO A 179 -17.41 -13.18 2.46
CA PRO A 179 -18.10 -13.39 3.73
C PRO A 179 -19.07 -12.25 4.02
N ASP A 180 -20.22 -12.61 4.62
CA ASP A 180 -21.17 -11.59 5.11
C ASP A 180 -20.48 -10.72 6.17
N PRO A 181 -20.40 -9.38 5.97
CA PRO A 181 -19.77 -8.47 6.92
C PRO A 181 -20.30 -8.59 8.36
N SER A 182 -21.57 -8.97 8.52
CA SER A 182 -22.18 -9.14 9.85
C SER A 182 -21.65 -10.34 10.61
N THR A 183 -21.06 -11.32 9.92
CA THR A 183 -20.57 -12.58 10.53
C THR A 183 -19.08 -12.53 10.86
N VAL A 184 -18.35 -11.52 10.35
CA VAL A 184 -16.92 -11.42 10.53
C VAL A 184 -16.57 -10.31 11.52
N PRO A 185 -16.01 -10.65 12.69
CA PRO A 185 -15.52 -9.63 13.62
C PRO A 185 -14.42 -8.79 12.98
N ASN A 186 -14.51 -7.48 13.08
CA ASN A 186 -13.49 -6.55 12.61
C ASN A 186 -12.37 -6.33 13.66
N SER A 187 -11.30 -5.63 13.27
CA SER A 187 -10.16 -5.35 14.15
C SER A 187 -10.53 -4.52 15.40
N SER A 188 -11.62 -3.76 15.34
CA SER A 188 -12.10 -2.99 16.50
C SER A 188 -12.75 -3.86 17.57
N SER A 189 -13.28 -5.04 17.19
CA SER A 189 -13.94 -5.97 18.11
C SER A 189 -13.00 -7.04 18.68
N VAL A 190 -11.97 -7.46 17.93
CA VAL A 190 -11.08 -8.57 18.36
C VAL A 190 -9.64 -8.11 18.62
N GLY A 191 -9.31 -6.88 18.28
CA GLY A 191 -7.98 -6.31 18.45
C GLY A 191 -6.96 -6.77 17.40
N VAL A 192 -5.83 -6.08 17.37
CA VAL A 192 -4.70 -6.39 16.50
C VAL A 192 -3.40 -5.83 17.12
N LEU A 193 -2.32 -6.59 17.04
CA LEU A 193 -1.01 -6.14 17.50
C LEU A 193 -0.31 -5.33 16.39
N GLY A 194 0.13 -4.09 16.69
CA GLY A 194 0.72 -3.19 15.71
C GLY A 194 1.98 -3.75 15.04
N SER A 195 2.85 -4.43 15.77
CA SER A 195 4.05 -5.05 15.18
C SER A 195 3.73 -6.20 14.20
N ALA A 196 2.67 -6.98 14.44
CA ALA A 196 2.22 -8.00 13.49
C ALA A 196 1.70 -7.36 12.19
N VAL A 197 0.97 -6.24 12.31
CA VAL A 197 0.58 -5.41 11.15
C VAL A 197 1.81 -4.95 10.37
N GLY A 198 2.85 -4.49 11.09
CA GLY A 198 4.12 -4.05 10.51
C GLY A 198 4.81 -5.14 9.69
N ILE A 199 4.84 -6.38 10.20
CA ILE A 199 5.44 -7.53 9.48
C ILE A 199 4.71 -7.79 8.16
N ILE A 200 3.38 -7.91 8.19
CA ILE A 200 2.59 -8.19 6.97
C ILE A 200 2.74 -7.07 5.95
N GLY A 201 2.62 -5.80 6.36
CA GLY A 201 2.81 -4.69 5.44
C GLY A 201 4.22 -4.59 4.87
N SER A 202 5.25 -4.96 5.64
CA SER A 202 6.63 -5.01 5.14
C SER A 202 6.86 -6.14 4.12
N ILE A 203 6.11 -7.24 4.22
CA ILE A 203 6.14 -8.32 3.22
C ILE A 203 5.42 -7.89 1.92
N GLN A 204 4.38 -7.05 2.03
CA GLN A 204 3.67 -6.53 0.86
C GLN A 204 4.51 -5.51 0.07
N ALA A 205 5.37 -4.74 0.75
CA ALA A 205 6.24 -3.73 0.16
C ALA A 205 7.40 -4.35 -0.63
#